data_e55ce15bfa5de3470538a5ac292317d4
#
_entry.id   e55ce15bfa5de3470538a5ac292317d4
#
_cell.length_a   1.000
_cell.length_b   1.000
_cell.length_c   1.000
_cell.angle_alpha   90.00
_cell.angle_beta   90.00
_cell.angle_gamma   90.00
#
_symmetry.space_group_name_H-M   'P 1'
#
loop_
_entity.id
_entity.type
_entity.pdbx_description
1 polymer ?
#
loop_
_entity_poly.entity_id
_entity_poly.type
_entity_poly.pdbx_seq_one_letter_code
_entity_poly.pdbx_strand_id
1 'polypeptide(L)'
;MNCKELPVFPKDFLWGSASAAYQVEGGYLEDGKGLTNWDTFVRIPGKTYKGTTGDTAVDHYHRYREDIGLMAEMGLKTYRFSVSWARIFPKGTGTPNESGLAFYESLIDECLKHNIEPMVTIFHWDLPQALVEAYGGWENPRIIDDYTAYAETLFARFGSKVKYWITLNEQNIFTSLGWLTAQHPPGKFDDRKMFYQVNHHAFMAHAKAVLAYRRMGGTGMIGASFAYTPSYALDCRPSNAMAKCNYDDMKNYWWMDVYAYGRYPKATMAYLKKQGTAPHMEDGDEDILKEAAAGISFMGVNYYQSCVCEYNPPDGAAPYGSMNTTGVKGSPQETGIPGIYKNPANPYLMTTDWDWSIDPAGLKYCCREITSRYALPVIISENGLGAFDKKEEDGRIHDPYRIKYLKEHLKSLAEALDEGCQVLAYCTWSFTDLLS
;
A
#
# COMPACT_ATOMS: atom_id res chain seq x y z
N MET A 1 2.08 -1.68 -40.84
CA MET A 1 1.56 -1.56 -39.46
C MET A 1 1.51 -0.09 -39.15
N ASN A 2 0.35 0.51 -39.03
CA ASN A 2 0.22 1.89 -38.60
C ASN A 2 0.69 1.91 -37.13
N CYS A 3 1.82 2.57 -36.86
CA CYS A 3 2.16 2.94 -35.48
C CYS A 3 1.04 3.87 -35.01
N LYS A 4 0.08 3.36 -34.20
CA LYS A 4 -0.76 4.24 -33.42
C LYS A 4 0.19 5.05 -32.53
N GLU A 5 0.15 6.35 -32.68
CA GLU A 5 0.84 7.23 -31.71
C GLU A 5 0.33 6.86 -30.33
N LEU A 6 1.25 6.76 -29.35
CA LEU A 6 0.85 6.52 -27.96
C LEU A 6 -0.02 7.71 -27.51
N PRO A 7 -1.12 7.46 -26.76
CA PRO A 7 -1.92 8.53 -26.20
C PRO A 7 -1.06 9.49 -25.39
N VAL A 8 -1.35 10.76 -25.49
CA VAL A 8 -0.62 11.80 -24.75
C VAL A 8 -1.19 11.88 -23.34
N PHE A 9 -0.35 11.77 -22.32
CA PHE A 9 -0.77 11.99 -20.94
C PHE A 9 -1.27 13.44 -20.75
N PRO A 10 -2.27 13.66 -19.86
CA PRO A 10 -2.74 15.00 -19.52
C PRO A 10 -1.58 15.92 -19.09
N LYS A 11 -1.67 17.21 -19.39
CA LYS A 11 -0.61 18.18 -19.03
C LYS A 11 -0.42 18.34 -17.53
N ASP A 12 -1.47 18.10 -16.76
CA ASP A 12 -1.54 18.15 -15.31
C ASP A 12 -1.31 16.79 -14.65
N PHE A 13 -0.94 15.76 -15.43
CA PHE A 13 -0.62 14.44 -14.92
C PHE A 13 0.61 14.49 -14.00
N LEU A 14 0.48 13.92 -12.80
CA LEU A 14 1.53 13.96 -11.79
C LEU A 14 2.48 12.77 -11.94
N TRP A 15 3.63 13.02 -12.56
CA TRP A 15 4.76 12.09 -12.60
C TRP A 15 5.52 12.16 -11.29
N GLY A 16 5.70 11.01 -10.61
CA GLY A 16 6.31 11.02 -9.29
C GLY A 16 7.06 9.76 -8.92
N SER A 17 7.52 9.77 -7.70
CA SER A 17 8.07 8.61 -7.03
C SER A 17 7.58 8.54 -5.59
N ALA A 18 7.71 7.37 -4.98
CA ALA A 18 7.22 7.11 -3.65
C ALA A 18 8.32 6.60 -2.71
N SER A 19 8.09 6.77 -1.41
CA SER A 19 8.89 6.19 -0.33
C SER A 19 8.05 5.97 0.92
N ALA A 20 8.61 5.25 1.91
CA ALA A 20 8.02 5.09 3.23
C ALA A 20 9.02 5.45 4.33
N ALA A 21 8.54 6.14 5.37
CA ALA A 21 9.36 6.68 6.45
C ALA A 21 10.36 5.67 7.02
N TYR A 22 9.87 4.51 7.47
CA TYR A 22 10.72 3.49 8.07
C TYR A 22 11.82 2.98 7.12
N GLN A 23 11.52 2.92 5.82
CA GLN A 23 12.41 2.32 4.81
C GLN A 23 13.50 3.28 4.32
N VAL A 24 13.32 4.60 4.49
CA VAL A 24 14.26 5.59 3.93
C VAL A 24 14.82 6.58 4.96
N GLU A 25 14.09 6.93 6.03
CA GLU A 25 14.48 8.04 6.89
C GLU A 25 15.76 7.83 7.67
N GLY A 26 15.86 6.71 8.38
CA GLY A 26 16.89 6.60 9.45
C GLY A 26 16.57 7.52 10.63
N GLY A 27 17.60 8.00 11.34
CA GLY A 27 17.43 8.88 12.49
C GLY A 27 16.46 8.30 13.54
N TYR A 28 16.55 6.98 13.80
CA TYR A 28 15.50 6.23 14.51
C TYR A 28 15.31 6.61 15.98
N LEU A 29 16.31 7.23 16.61
CA LEU A 29 16.24 7.75 18.00
C LEU A 29 16.47 9.27 18.07
N GLU A 30 16.49 9.97 16.92
CA GLU A 30 16.82 11.38 16.90
C GLU A 30 15.59 12.25 17.13
N ASP A 31 15.84 13.44 17.70
CA ASP A 31 14.84 14.48 17.93
C ASP A 31 13.57 14.01 18.66
N GLY A 32 13.77 13.05 19.58
CA GLY A 32 12.70 12.55 20.43
C GLY A 32 11.76 11.55 19.77
N LYS A 33 12.08 11.00 18.58
CA LYS A 33 11.31 9.93 17.95
C LYS A 33 11.20 8.71 18.88
N GLY A 34 9.97 8.18 19.01
CA GLY A 34 9.72 6.90 19.71
C GLY A 34 10.06 5.70 18.82
N LEU A 35 10.16 4.52 19.44
CA LEU A 35 10.32 3.26 18.70
C LEU A 35 9.02 2.91 17.96
N THR A 36 9.16 2.30 16.80
CA THR A 36 8.08 1.67 16.05
C THR A 36 8.06 0.16 16.28
N ASN A 37 6.95 -0.48 15.93
CA ASN A 37 6.85 -1.94 15.92
C ASN A 37 7.91 -2.59 15.00
N TRP A 38 8.32 -1.91 13.92
CA TRP A 38 9.38 -2.38 13.04
C TRP A 38 10.76 -2.30 13.70
N ASP A 39 11.06 -1.24 14.46
CA ASP A 39 12.31 -1.14 15.21
C ASP A 39 12.53 -2.33 16.16
N THR A 40 11.43 -2.83 16.74
CA THR A 40 11.46 -4.01 17.61
C THR A 40 11.51 -5.32 16.82
N PHE A 41 10.71 -5.43 15.76
CA PHE A 41 10.55 -6.66 14.98
C PHE A 41 11.83 -7.07 14.23
N VAL A 42 12.52 -6.11 13.62
CA VAL A 42 13.76 -6.39 12.86
C VAL A 42 14.90 -6.91 13.73
N ARG A 43 14.83 -6.65 15.05
CA ARG A 43 15.81 -7.13 16.01
C ARG A 43 15.59 -8.57 16.46
N ILE A 44 14.46 -9.19 16.06
CA ILE A 44 14.21 -10.62 16.28
C ILE A 44 15.04 -11.40 15.25
N PRO A 45 15.91 -12.35 15.69
CA PRO A 45 16.75 -13.11 14.78
C PRO A 45 15.94 -13.80 13.65
N GLY A 46 16.42 -13.63 12.42
CA GLY A 46 15.83 -14.25 11.23
C GLY A 46 14.59 -13.54 10.65
N LYS A 47 14.18 -12.38 11.19
CA LYS A 47 13.04 -11.61 10.64
C LYS A 47 13.39 -10.71 9.46
N THR A 48 14.67 -10.33 9.32
CA THR A 48 15.15 -9.56 8.17
C THR A 48 16.37 -10.22 7.54
N TYR A 49 16.58 -9.94 6.26
CA TYR A 49 17.74 -10.45 5.53
C TYR A 49 19.03 -9.93 6.16
N LYS A 50 19.90 -10.85 6.62
CA LYS A 50 21.19 -10.53 7.31
C LYS A 50 21.06 -9.59 8.51
N GLY A 51 19.89 -9.50 9.15
CA GLY A 51 19.66 -8.61 10.29
C GLY A 51 19.66 -7.13 9.92
N THR A 52 19.25 -6.77 8.70
CA THR A 52 19.12 -5.36 8.29
C THR A 52 18.09 -4.63 9.14
N THR A 53 18.37 -3.35 9.43
CA THR A 53 17.51 -2.47 10.25
C THR A 53 17.26 -1.14 9.55
N GLY A 54 16.21 -0.42 9.96
CA GLY A 54 15.92 0.93 9.50
C GLY A 54 16.66 2.05 10.24
N ASP A 55 17.64 1.70 11.08
CA ASP A 55 18.30 2.67 11.99
C ASP A 55 18.93 3.85 11.24
N THR A 56 19.55 3.56 10.09
CA THR A 56 20.12 4.57 9.18
C THR A 56 19.37 4.62 7.85
N ALA A 57 18.91 3.47 7.34
CA ALA A 57 18.28 3.33 6.03
C ALA A 57 19.11 4.01 4.92
N VAL A 58 18.54 4.98 4.18
CA VAL A 58 19.27 5.82 3.22
C VAL A 58 19.50 7.24 3.76
N ASP A 59 19.26 7.42 5.04
CA ASP A 59 19.50 8.68 5.77
C ASP A 59 18.72 9.89 5.20
N HIS A 60 17.51 9.62 4.70
CA HIS A 60 16.63 10.65 4.13
C HIS A 60 16.29 11.74 5.16
N TYR A 61 16.28 11.40 6.45
CA TYR A 61 16.03 12.35 7.54
C TYR A 61 16.99 13.55 7.49
N HIS A 62 18.27 13.31 7.21
CA HIS A 62 19.27 14.38 7.07
C HIS A 62 19.42 14.87 5.64
N ARG A 63 19.15 14.02 4.64
CA ARG A 63 19.45 14.26 3.23
C ARG A 63 18.25 14.65 2.38
N TYR A 64 17.06 14.83 2.95
CA TYR A 64 15.83 15.09 2.18
C TYR A 64 15.95 16.27 1.19
N ARG A 65 16.76 17.31 1.52
CA ARG A 65 16.96 18.43 0.60
C ARG A 65 17.74 18.04 -0.65
N GLU A 66 18.77 17.21 -0.48
CA GLU A 66 19.53 16.65 -1.60
C GLU A 66 18.63 15.75 -2.45
N ASP A 67 17.91 14.85 -1.81
CA ASP A 67 17.03 13.88 -2.49
C ASP A 67 15.92 14.60 -3.27
N ILE A 68 15.26 15.61 -2.70
CA ILE A 68 14.25 16.42 -3.39
C ILE A 68 14.87 17.22 -4.53
N GLY A 69 16.09 17.74 -4.37
CA GLY A 69 16.84 18.38 -5.43
C GLY A 69 17.06 17.47 -6.63
N LEU A 70 17.45 16.20 -6.39
CA LEU A 70 17.59 15.18 -7.44
C LEU A 70 16.25 14.83 -8.10
N MET A 71 15.17 14.75 -7.33
CA MET A 71 13.81 14.58 -7.88
C MET A 71 13.42 15.71 -8.81
N ALA A 72 13.77 16.94 -8.45
CA ALA A 72 13.52 18.13 -9.28
C ALA A 72 14.34 18.11 -10.58
N GLU A 73 15.60 17.68 -10.52
CA GLU A 73 16.46 17.51 -11.70
C GLU A 73 15.89 16.46 -12.67
N MET A 74 15.31 15.38 -12.15
CA MET A 74 14.58 14.37 -12.94
C MET A 74 13.27 14.89 -13.53
N GLY A 75 12.78 16.06 -13.06
CA GLY A 75 11.52 16.65 -13.53
C GLY A 75 10.27 16.06 -12.89
N LEU A 76 10.38 15.39 -11.75
CA LEU A 76 9.24 14.86 -11.01
C LEU A 76 8.28 15.99 -10.60
N LYS A 77 7.00 15.69 -10.58
CA LYS A 77 5.89 16.62 -10.27
C LYS A 77 5.19 16.29 -8.96
N THR A 78 5.39 15.10 -8.43
CA THR A 78 4.89 14.71 -7.11
C THR A 78 5.89 13.79 -6.40
N TYR A 79 5.93 13.90 -5.09
CA TYR A 79 6.63 12.98 -4.21
C TYR A 79 5.67 12.43 -3.16
N ARG A 80 5.46 11.12 -3.19
CA ARG A 80 4.68 10.44 -2.17
C ARG A 80 5.61 9.94 -1.08
N PHE A 81 5.33 10.34 0.15
CA PHE A 81 6.07 9.87 1.33
C PHE A 81 5.12 9.62 2.49
N SER A 82 5.53 8.83 3.46
CA SER A 82 4.76 8.63 4.68
C SER A 82 5.31 9.43 5.84
N VAL A 83 4.45 9.68 6.83
CA VAL A 83 4.81 10.30 8.10
C VAL A 83 4.95 9.21 9.14
N SER A 84 6.08 9.16 9.85
CA SER A 84 6.25 8.24 10.96
C SER A 84 5.45 8.70 12.17
N TRP A 85 4.42 7.90 12.53
CA TRP A 85 3.57 8.22 13.69
C TRP A 85 4.39 8.36 14.98
N ALA A 86 5.40 7.50 15.19
CA ALA A 86 6.27 7.56 16.35
C ALA A 86 7.19 8.80 16.38
N ARG A 87 7.38 9.49 15.25
CA ARG A 87 8.12 10.75 15.20
C ARG A 87 7.23 11.91 15.64
N ILE A 88 5.93 11.84 15.35
CA ILE A 88 4.93 12.85 15.77
C ILE A 88 4.47 12.63 17.20
N PHE A 89 4.17 11.38 17.55
CA PHE A 89 3.78 10.98 18.90
C PHE A 89 4.69 9.87 19.41
N PRO A 90 5.79 10.17 20.10
CA PRO A 90 6.75 9.16 20.54
C PRO A 90 6.16 8.04 21.41
N LYS A 91 5.07 8.35 22.14
CA LYS A 91 4.29 7.39 22.93
C LYS A 91 2.98 6.95 22.25
N GLY A 92 2.84 7.27 20.96
CA GLY A 92 1.65 7.02 20.16
C GLY A 92 0.49 7.99 20.38
N THR A 93 0.44 8.65 21.51
CA THR A 93 -0.59 9.63 21.93
C THR A 93 0.00 10.73 22.81
N GLY A 94 -0.79 11.71 23.20
CA GLY A 94 -0.42 12.78 24.12
C GLY A 94 -0.01 14.07 23.41
N THR A 95 1.06 14.71 23.86
CA THR A 95 1.56 15.95 23.25
C THR A 95 2.38 15.63 22.02
N PRO A 96 2.09 16.25 20.86
CA PRO A 96 2.90 16.07 19.65
C PRO A 96 4.35 16.51 19.85
N ASN A 97 5.28 15.80 19.25
CA ASN A 97 6.69 16.16 19.20
C ASN A 97 6.91 17.26 18.15
N GLU A 98 7.20 18.47 18.58
CA GLU A 98 7.37 19.61 17.68
C GLU A 98 8.57 19.44 16.73
N SER A 99 9.66 18.79 17.16
CA SER A 99 10.80 18.49 16.27
C SER A 99 10.39 17.58 15.10
N GLY A 100 9.55 16.58 15.37
CA GLY A 100 9.00 15.71 14.33
C GLY A 100 8.08 16.44 13.37
N LEU A 101 7.19 17.31 13.88
CA LEU A 101 6.33 18.15 13.04
C LEU A 101 7.14 19.10 12.18
N ALA A 102 8.16 19.76 12.73
CA ALA A 102 9.03 20.71 12.03
C ALA A 102 9.84 20.01 10.92
N PHE A 103 10.28 18.76 11.12
CA PHE A 103 10.94 17.98 10.08
C PHE A 103 10.03 17.79 8.85
N TYR A 104 8.82 17.26 9.05
CA TYR A 104 7.90 17.05 7.92
C TYR A 104 7.42 18.35 7.30
N GLU A 105 7.25 19.42 8.08
CA GLU A 105 6.95 20.73 7.52
C GLU A 105 8.08 21.20 6.60
N SER A 106 9.35 21.04 7.00
CA SER A 106 10.52 21.38 6.20
C SER A 106 10.63 20.54 4.93
N LEU A 107 10.28 19.25 5.00
CA LEU A 107 10.25 18.36 3.85
C LEU A 107 9.16 18.77 2.85
N ILE A 108 7.95 19.09 3.34
CA ILE A 108 6.84 19.59 2.52
C ILE A 108 7.23 20.91 1.86
N ASP A 109 7.82 21.83 2.61
CA ASP A 109 8.23 23.14 2.07
C ASP A 109 9.33 23.01 1.00
N GLU A 110 10.25 22.06 1.18
CA GLU A 110 11.28 21.80 0.16
C GLU A 110 10.67 21.22 -1.12
N CYS A 111 9.68 20.31 -1.02
CA CYS A 111 8.94 19.84 -2.19
C CYS A 111 8.27 20.99 -2.94
N LEU A 112 7.52 21.83 -2.22
CA LEU A 112 6.79 22.96 -2.81
C LEU A 112 7.73 23.98 -3.45
N LYS A 113 8.87 24.27 -2.84
CA LYS A 113 9.92 25.14 -3.38
C LYS A 113 10.41 24.66 -4.76
N HIS A 114 10.46 23.34 -4.97
CA HIS A 114 10.85 22.74 -6.24
C HIS A 114 9.67 22.46 -7.20
N ASN A 115 8.46 22.95 -6.90
CA ASN A 115 7.23 22.66 -7.64
C ASN A 115 6.91 21.16 -7.74
N ILE A 116 7.24 20.41 -6.69
CA ILE A 116 6.88 19.03 -6.49
C ILE A 116 5.70 18.99 -5.51
N GLU A 117 4.56 18.47 -5.93
CA GLU A 117 3.36 18.34 -5.10
C GLU A 117 3.56 17.23 -4.05
N PRO A 118 3.47 17.54 -2.74
CA PRO A 118 3.58 16.53 -1.70
C PRO A 118 2.31 15.69 -1.65
N MET A 119 2.47 14.35 -1.67
CA MET A 119 1.42 13.36 -1.47
C MET A 119 1.72 12.61 -0.18
N VAL A 120 0.94 12.86 0.88
CA VAL A 120 1.25 12.38 2.22
C VAL A 120 0.47 11.12 2.56
N THR A 121 1.21 10.07 2.90
CA THR A 121 0.66 8.84 3.48
C THR A 121 0.73 8.93 5.00
N ILE A 122 -0.44 8.87 5.66
CA ILE A 122 -0.56 9.01 7.12
C ILE A 122 0.04 7.81 7.83
N PHE A 123 -0.21 6.60 7.34
CA PHE A 123 0.31 5.37 7.94
C PHE A 123 0.87 4.40 6.88
N HIS A 124 2.16 4.06 7.05
CA HIS A 124 2.84 3.07 6.21
C HIS A 124 3.57 2.05 7.09
N TRP A 125 2.77 1.35 7.94
CA TRP A 125 3.09 0.16 8.73
C TRP A 125 3.87 0.38 10.03
N ASP A 126 4.46 1.55 10.22
CA ASP A 126 5.33 1.89 11.37
C ASP A 126 4.53 2.39 12.59
N LEU A 127 3.79 1.47 13.21
CA LEU A 127 3.00 1.75 14.42
C LEU A 127 3.92 2.07 15.61
N PRO A 128 3.64 3.10 16.42
CA PRO A 128 4.39 3.33 17.67
C PRO A 128 4.38 2.09 18.57
N GLN A 129 5.56 1.62 18.94
CA GLN A 129 5.73 0.44 19.79
C GLN A 129 5.01 0.61 21.14
N ALA A 130 4.95 1.82 21.65
CA ALA A 130 4.25 2.13 22.88
C ALA A 130 2.75 1.78 22.85
N LEU A 131 2.08 1.88 21.69
CA LEU A 131 0.68 1.47 21.54
C LEU A 131 0.53 -0.05 21.52
N VAL A 132 1.52 -0.75 20.93
CA VAL A 132 1.56 -2.21 20.96
C VAL A 132 1.71 -2.71 22.40
N GLU A 133 2.60 -2.11 23.18
CA GLU A 133 2.84 -2.47 24.58
C GLU A 133 1.68 -2.10 25.49
N ALA A 134 1.01 -0.97 25.25
CA ALA A 134 -0.07 -0.50 26.09
C ALA A 134 -1.36 -1.33 25.93
N TYR A 135 -1.71 -1.76 24.72
CA TYR A 135 -3.00 -2.41 24.47
C TYR A 135 -3.05 -3.31 23.23
N GLY A 136 -1.90 -3.63 22.61
CA GLY A 136 -1.84 -4.52 21.44
C GLY A 136 -2.03 -3.82 20.07
N GLY A 137 -2.01 -2.47 20.04
CA GLY A 137 -2.09 -1.71 18.79
C GLY A 137 -3.38 -2.00 18.01
N TRP A 138 -3.24 -2.41 16.74
CA TRP A 138 -4.38 -2.70 15.85
C TRP A 138 -5.36 -3.77 16.34
N GLU A 139 -4.98 -4.61 17.31
CA GLU A 139 -5.86 -5.64 17.86
C GLU A 139 -6.95 -5.05 18.81
N ASN A 140 -6.75 -3.84 19.27
CA ASN A 140 -7.67 -3.17 20.20
C ASN A 140 -8.41 -2.03 19.48
N PRO A 141 -9.74 -1.89 19.63
CA PRO A 141 -10.50 -0.83 18.98
C PRO A 141 -10.10 0.60 19.41
N ARG A 142 -9.40 0.76 20.53
CA ARG A 142 -8.84 2.06 20.96
C ARG A 142 -7.93 2.68 19.89
N ILE A 143 -7.26 1.88 19.07
CA ILE A 143 -6.39 2.36 17.99
C ILE A 143 -7.14 3.27 17.01
N ILE A 144 -8.45 3.11 16.85
CA ILE A 144 -9.29 3.90 15.95
C ILE A 144 -9.27 5.37 16.35
N ASP A 145 -9.43 5.65 17.63
CA ASP A 145 -9.44 7.02 18.13
C ASP A 145 -8.03 7.62 18.21
N ASP A 146 -7.04 6.82 18.62
CA ASP A 146 -5.64 7.24 18.66
C ASP A 146 -5.11 7.56 17.25
N TYR A 147 -5.47 6.76 16.23
CA TYR A 147 -5.15 7.02 14.82
C TYR A 147 -5.86 8.28 14.31
N THR A 148 -7.12 8.46 14.66
CA THR A 148 -7.89 9.64 14.25
C THR A 148 -7.26 10.92 14.79
N ALA A 149 -6.90 10.95 16.07
CA ALA A 149 -6.21 12.08 16.69
C ALA A 149 -4.86 12.39 16.05
N TYR A 150 -4.10 11.33 15.67
CA TYR A 150 -2.87 11.47 14.90
C TYR A 150 -3.14 12.11 13.54
N ALA A 151 -4.11 11.60 12.80
CA ALA A 151 -4.46 12.15 11.47
C ALA A 151 -4.93 13.61 11.58
N GLU A 152 -5.77 13.96 12.57
CA GLU A 152 -6.21 15.34 12.83
C GLU A 152 -5.03 16.28 13.08
N THR A 153 -4.02 15.82 13.82
CA THR A 153 -2.79 16.61 14.07
C THR A 153 -2.07 16.92 12.78
N LEU A 154 -1.94 15.94 11.85
CA LEU A 154 -1.33 16.17 10.55
C LEU A 154 -2.17 17.12 9.68
N PHE A 155 -3.49 16.96 9.66
CA PHE A 155 -4.39 17.84 8.91
C PHE A 155 -4.34 19.27 9.43
N ALA A 156 -4.31 19.47 10.75
CA ALA A 156 -4.18 20.79 11.34
C ALA A 156 -2.86 21.47 10.98
N ARG A 157 -1.74 20.72 11.00
CA ARG A 157 -0.41 21.28 10.75
C ARG A 157 -0.13 21.50 9.25
N PHE A 158 -0.50 20.53 8.41
CA PHE A 158 -0.05 20.49 7.01
C PHE A 158 -1.18 20.67 5.98
N GLY A 159 -2.45 20.69 6.42
CA GLY A 159 -3.61 20.67 5.51
C GLY A 159 -3.70 21.86 4.56
N SER A 160 -3.10 23.00 4.91
CA SER A 160 -3.01 24.16 4.00
C SER A 160 -1.98 24.01 2.87
N LYS A 161 -1.01 23.07 3.02
CA LYS A 161 0.10 22.85 2.09
C LYS A 161 -0.06 21.55 1.29
N VAL A 162 -0.73 20.55 1.84
CA VAL A 162 -0.87 19.19 1.26
C VAL A 162 -2.24 19.02 0.65
N LYS A 163 -2.27 18.67 -0.64
CA LYS A 163 -3.51 18.45 -1.40
C LYS A 163 -3.89 16.98 -1.52
N TYR A 164 -2.95 16.05 -1.38
CA TYR A 164 -3.17 14.62 -1.56
C TYR A 164 -2.84 13.85 -0.29
N TRP A 165 -3.85 13.19 0.27
CA TRP A 165 -3.74 12.42 1.50
C TRP A 165 -4.08 10.96 1.27
N ILE A 166 -3.20 10.06 1.69
CA ILE A 166 -3.42 8.62 1.73
C ILE A 166 -3.50 8.22 3.20
N THR A 167 -4.66 7.72 3.60
CA THR A 167 -4.88 7.36 5.01
C THR A 167 -4.04 6.14 5.43
N LEU A 168 -4.17 5.05 4.70
CA LEU A 168 -3.48 3.79 4.95
C LEU A 168 -2.78 3.31 3.68
N ASN A 169 -1.54 2.86 3.82
CA ASN A 169 -0.86 2.12 2.76
C ASN A 169 -1.10 0.62 2.94
N GLU A 170 -1.63 -0.01 1.89
CA GLU A 170 -1.72 -1.47 1.76
C GLU A 170 -2.22 -2.18 3.01
N GLN A 171 -3.41 -1.81 3.45
CA GLN A 171 -4.04 -2.48 4.58
C GLN A 171 -4.07 -4.01 4.41
N ASN A 172 -4.29 -4.47 3.19
CA ASN A 172 -4.28 -5.89 2.85
C ASN A 172 -2.94 -6.58 3.09
N ILE A 173 -1.83 -5.89 2.89
CA ILE A 173 -0.48 -6.44 3.05
C ILE A 173 -0.09 -6.47 4.52
N PHE A 174 -0.11 -5.32 5.24
CA PHE A 174 0.36 -5.34 6.62
C PHE A 174 -0.49 -6.25 7.52
N THR A 175 -1.80 -6.36 7.24
CA THR A 175 -2.66 -7.25 8.01
C THR A 175 -2.45 -8.73 7.65
N SER A 176 -2.30 -9.07 6.37
CA SER A 176 -2.04 -10.45 5.94
C SER A 176 -0.67 -10.93 6.44
N LEU A 177 0.36 -10.13 6.25
CA LEU A 177 1.73 -10.52 6.63
C LEU A 177 1.94 -10.49 8.15
N GLY A 178 1.16 -9.67 8.87
CA GLY A 178 1.22 -9.57 10.33
C GLY A 178 0.48 -10.67 11.07
N TRP A 179 -0.68 -11.11 10.57
CA TRP A 179 -1.56 -12.04 11.29
C TRP A 179 -1.77 -13.40 10.62
N LEU A 180 -1.41 -13.56 9.32
CA LEU A 180 -1.55 -14.84 8.64
C LEU A 180 -0.22 -15.54 8.38
N THR A 181 0.86 -14.82 8.08
CA THR A 181 2.14 -15.42 7.66
C THR A 181 3.32 -15.11 8.59
N ALA A 182 3.14 -14.27 9.60
CA ALA A 182 4.17 -13.87 10.57
C ALA A 182 5.42 -13.17 9.96
N GLN A 183 5.28 -12.63 8.73
CA GLN A 183 6.37 -11.95 8.03
C GLN A 183 6.54 -10.47 8.43
N HIS A 184 5.46 -9.84 8.91
CA HIS A 184 5.46 -8.47 9.45
C HIS A 184 5.10 -8.46 10.95
N PRO A 185 5.33 -7.33 11.65
CA PRO A 185 4.78 -7.16 13.00
C PRO A 185 3.25 -7.33 13.00
N PRO A 186 2.64 -7.95 14.01
CA PRO A 186 3.22 -8.47 15.24
C PRO A 186 3.83 -9.88 15.12
N GLY A 187 3.85 -10.49 13.93
CA GLY A 187 4.46 -11.79 13.70
C GLY A 187 3.60 -12.98 14.09
N LYS A 188 2.27 -12.86 14.01
CA LYS A 188 1.31 -13.94 14.26
C LYS A 188 1.09 -14.81 13.03
N PHE A 189 0.82 -16.08 13.25
CA PHE A 189 0.60 -17.04 12.19
C PHE A 189 -0.81 -17.62 12.28
N ASP A 190 -1.54 -17.66 11.15
CA ASP A 190 -2.90 -18.22 10.98
C ASP A 190 -3.94 -17.68 11.98
N ASP A 191 -3.79 -16.46 12.47
CA ASP A 191 -4.79 -15.84 13.35
C ASP A 191 -5.89 -15.16 12.53
N ARG A 192 -6.70 -15.96 11.84
CA ARG A 192 -7.74 -15.50 10.91
C ARG A 192 -8.80 -14.64 11.57
N LYS A 193 -9.18 -14.98 12.80
CA LYS A 193 -10.19 -14.21 13.52
C LYS A 193 -9.69 -12.80 13.82
N MET A 194 -8.48 -12.70 14.34
CA MET A 194 -7.86 -11.40 14.62
C MET A 194 -7.53 -10.65 13.33
N PHE A 195 -7.09 -11.34 12.26
CA PHE A 195 -6.88 -10.74 10.95
C PHE A 195 -8.10 -9.96 10.46
N TYR A 196 -9.30 -10.54 10.49
CA TYR A 196 -10.50 -9.83 10.05
C TYR A 196 -10.93 -8.75 11.03
N GLN A 197 -10.68 -8.92 12.33
CA GLN A 197 -10.96 -7.89 13.34
C GLN A 197 -10.04 -6.68 13.17
N VAL A 198 -8.74 -6.90 12.97
CA VAL A 198 -7.76 -5.83 12.70
C VAL A 198 -8.10 -5.07 11.42
N ASN A 199 -8.56 -5.79 10.38
CA ASN A 199 -9.02 -5.13 9.16
C ASN A 199 -10.22 -4.22 9.45
N HIS A 200 -11.17 -4.64 10.28
CA HIS A 200 -12.30 -3.80 10.67
C HIS A 200 -11.84 -2.55 11.42
N HIS A 201 -10.95 -2.68 12.41
CA HIS A 201 -10.39 -1.54 13.14
C HIS A 201 -9.67 -0.56 12.19
N ALA A 202 -8.91 -1.07 11.22
CA ALA A 202 -8.22 -0.24 10.25
C ALA A 202 -9.21 0.47 9.29
N PHE A 203 -10.30 -0.19 8.87
CA PHE A 203 -11.36 0.47 8.10
C PHE A 203 -12.03 1.59 8.91
N MET A 204 -12.32 1.35 10.18
CA MET A 204 -12.91 2.38 11.05
C MET A 204 -11.95 3.56 11.26
N ALA A 205 -10.66 3.29 11.44
CA ALA A 205 -9.62 4.33 11.54
C ALA A 205 -9.54 5.17 10.25
N HIS A 206 -9.52 4.51 9.09
CA HIS A 206 -9.62 5.17 7.78
C HIS A 206 -10.87 6.05 7.69
N ALA A 207 -12.03 5.48 7.99
CA ALA A 207 -13.31 6.17 7.89
C ALA A 207 -13.36 7.42 8.78
N LYS A 208 -12.97 7.30 10.05
CA LYS A 208 -12.94 8.45 10.97
C LYS A 208 -11.94 9.51 10.54
N ALA A 209 -10.76 9.12 9.97
CA ALA A 209 -9.81 10.09 9.43
C ALA A 209 -10.36 10.85 8.21
N VAL A 210 -11.06 10.17 7.28
CA VAL A 210 -11.73 10.82 6.13
C VAL A 210 -12.77 11.83 6.61
N LEU A 211 -13.62 11.43 7.55
CA LEU A 211 -14.64 12.30 8.12
C LEU A 211 -14.04 13.48 8.91
N ALA A 212 -12.96 13.23 9.66
CA ALA A 212 -12.23 14.29 10.35
C ALA A 212 -11.64 15.30 9.35
N TYR A 213 -11.02 14.85 8.27
CA TYR A 213 -10.50 15.74 7.24
C TYR A 213 -11.56 16.65 6.65
N ARG A 214 -12.74 16.11 6.30
CA ARG A 214 -13.87 16.90 5.77
C ARG A 214 -14.44 17.86 6.81
N ARG A 215 -14.62 17.40 8.06
CA ARG A 215 -15.09 18.25 9.18
C ARG A 215 -14.15 19.42 9.46
N MET A 216 -12.84 19.24 9.31
CA MET A 216 -11.83 20.29 9.45
C MET A 216 -11.74 21.23 8.25
N GLY A 217 -12.60 21.09 7.25
CA GLY A 217 -12.63 21.94 6.05
C GLY A 217 -11.59 21.54 4.98
N GLY A 218 -11.09 20.32 5.03
CA GLY A 218 -10.15 19.81 4.03
C GLY A 218 -10.74 19.81 2.62
N THR A 219 -10.15 20.57 1.70
CA THR A 219 -10.60 20.73 0.31
C THR A 219 -9.80 19.89 -0.69
N GLY A 220 -8.68 19.33 -0.26
CA GLY A 220 -7.85 18.45 -1.07
C GLY A 220 -8.47 17.06 -1.27
N MET A 221 -7.70 16.19 -1.87
CA MET A 221 -8.08 14.82 -2.16
C MET A 221 -7.62 13.87 -1.04
N ILE A 222 -8.48 12.96 -0.63
CA ILE A 222 -8.17 11.95 0.38
C ILE A 222 -8.67 10.58 -0.07
N GLY A 223 -7.88 9.54 0.15
CA GLY A 223 -8.21 8.15 -0.17
C GLY A 223 -7.32 7.18 0.59
N ALA A 224 -7.36 5.91 0.22
CA ALA A 224 -6.45 4.87 0.70
C ALA A 224 -5.64 4.30 -0.45
N SER A 225 -4.49 3.69 -0.16
CA SER A 225 -3.69 2.96 -1.14
C SER A 225 -3.78 1.47 -0.89
N PHE A 226 -4.01 0.71 -1.93
CA PHE A 226 -4.29 -0.72 -1.90
C PHE A 226 -3.33 -1.49 -2.82
N ALA A 227 -2.73 -2.57 -2.34
CA ALA A 227 -1.97 -3.49 -3.18
C ALA A 227 -2.94 -4.34 -4.01
N TYR A 228 -3.21 -3.88 -5.24
CA TYR A 228 -4.16 -4.54 -6.12
C TYR A 228 -3.48 -5.62 -6.97
N THR A 229 -4.01 -6.84 -6.88
CA THR A 229 -3.54 -7.98 -7.67
C THR A 229 -4.65 -8.43 -8.61
N PRO A 230 -4.68 -7.99 -9.88
CA PRO A 230 -5.63 -8.49 -10.87
C PRO A 230 -5.56 -10.00 -10.96
N SER A 231 -6.72 -10.64 -11.01
CA SER A 231 -6.82 -12.09 -11.09
C SER A 231 -7.37 -12.56 -12.43
N TYR A 232 -6.85 -13.68 -12.93
CA TYR A 232 -7.33 -14.33 -14.15
C TYR A 232 -7.75 -15.76 -13.82
N ALA A 233 -8.87 -16.23 -14.40
CA ALA A 233 -9.19 -17.66 -14.36
C ALA A 233 -8.13 -18.43 -15.16
N LEU A 234 -7.66 -19.58 -14.65
CA LEU A 234 -6.65 -20.39 -15.33
C LEU A 234 -7.10 -20.80 -16.74
N ASP A 235 -8.39 -21.05 -16.89
CA ASP A 235 -9.06 -21.36 -18.15
C ASP A 235 -10.57 -21.06 -18.10
N CYS A 236 -11.30 -21.40 -19.15
CA CYS A 236 -12.74 -21.13 -19.27
C CYS A 236 -13.65 -22.12 -18.50
N ARG A 237 -13.13 -23.04 -17.70
CA ARG A 237 -13.97 -23.91 -16.85
C ARG A 237 -14.77 -23.07 -15.87
N PRO A 238 -16.09 -23.33 -15.72
CA PRO A 238 -16.93 -22.56 -14.78
C PRO A 238 -16.40 -22.57 -13.34
N SER A 239 -15.79 -23.68 -12.90
CA SER A 239 -15.17 -23.79 -11.58
C SER A 239 -14.01 -22.80 -11.41
N ASN A 240 -13.18 -22.59 -12.44
CA ASN A 240 -12.07 -21.64 -12.40
C ASN A 240 -12.56 -20.17 -12.49
N ALA A 241 -13.61 -19.92 -13.27
CA ALA A 241 -14.25 -18.61 -13.27
C ALA A 241 -14.85 -18.25 -11.89
N MET A 242 -15.46 -19.23 -11.21
CA MET A 242 -15.95 -19.03 -9.83
C MET A 242 -14.80 -18.90 -8.82
N ALA A 243 -13.70 -19.63 -9.00
CA ALA A 243 -12.51 -19.47 -8.15
C ALA A 243 -11.94 -18.04 -8.25
N LYS A 244 -11.87 -17.48 -9.48
CA LYS A 244 -11.52 -16.06 -9.70
C LYS A 244 -12.48 -15.11 -8.99
N CYS A 245 -13.78 -15.30 -9.15
CA CYS A 245 -14.79 -14.47 -8.51
C CYS A 245 -14.64 -14.47 -6.97
N ASN A 246 -14.44 -15.64 -6.39
CA ASN A 246 -14.22 -15.79 -4.95
C ASN A 246 -12.91 -15.15 -4.49
N TYR A 247 -11.84 -15.27 -5.28
CA TYR A 247 -10.57 -14.62 -5.01
C TYR A 247 -10.74 -13.10 -4.98
N ASP A 248 -11.38 -12.52 -5.99
CA ASP A 248 -11.59 -11.08 -6.05
C ASP A 248 -12.43 -10.58 -4.87
N ASP A 249 -13.51 -11.26 -4.51
CA ASP A 249 -14.32 -10.91 -3.35
C ASP A 249 -13.52 -10.95 -2.03
N MET A 250 -12.58 -11.89 -1.89
CA MET A 250 -11.83 -12.11 -0.64
C MET A 250 -10.50 -11.35 -0.58
N LYS A 251 -9.88 -11.06 -1.74
CA LYS A 251 -8.52 -10.53 -1.82
C LYS A 251 -8.42 -9.13 -2.42
N ASN A 252 -9.42 -8.69 -3.19
CA ASN A 252 -9.50 -7.37 -3.77
C ASN A 252 -10.69 -6.58 -3.22
N TYR A 253 -11.91 -7.07 -3.41
CA TYR A 253 -13.13 -6.33 -3.08
C TYR A 253 -13.40 -6.25 -1.57
N TRP A 254 -12.85 -7.16 -0.74
CA TRP A 254 -12.92 -7.05 0.71
C TRP A 254 -12.45 -5.68 1.20
N TRP A 255 -11.41 -5.13 0.61
CA TRP A 255 -10.89 -3.80 0.95
C TRP A 255 -11.51 -2.70 0.11
N MET A 256 -11.50 -2.85 -1.20
CA MET A 256 -11.94 -1.79 -2.10
C MET A 256 -13.42 -1.45 -1.96
N ASP A 257 -14.31 -2.44 -1.76
CA ASP A 257 -15.74 -2.18 -1.56
C ASP A 257 -16.00 -1.46 -0.22
N VAL A 258 -15.20 -1.74 0.82
CA VAL A 258 -15.32 -1.01 2.08
C VAL A 258 -14.85 0.44 1.91
N TYR A 259 -13.72 0.68 1.24
CA TYR A 259 -13.26 2.04 0.97
C TYR A 259 -14.24 2.84 0.10
N ALA A 260 -14.74 2.24 -0.99
CA ALA A 260 -15.50 2.96 -2.01
C ALA A 260 -17.04 2.95 -1.78
N TYR A 261 -17.56 1.96 -1.08
CA TYR A 261 -19.01 1.80 -0.84
C TYR A 261 -19.38 1.75 0.65
N GLY A 262 -18.41 1.66 1.55
CA GLY A 262 -18.65 1.51 2.99
C GLY A 262 -19.35 0.20 3.36
N ARG A 263 -19.14 -0.86 2.58
CA ARG A 263 -19.80 -2.16 2.82
C ARG A 263 -18.90 -3.32 2.48
N TYR A 264 -19.05 -4.41 3.23
CA TYR A 264 -18.36 -5.66 2.96
C TYR A 264 -19.00 -6.46 1.82
N PRO A 265 -18.20 -7.19 0.99
CA PRO A 265 -18.73 -8.14 0.02
C PRO A 265 -19.59 -9.20 0.72
N LYS A 266 -20.84 -9.38 0.24
CA LYS A 266 -21.83 -10.25 0.90
C LYS A 266 -21.39 -11.70 0.96
N ALA A 267 -20.82 -12.23 -0.14
CA ALA A 267 -20.38 -13.62 -0.22
C ALA A 267 -19.26 -13.92 0.76
N THR A 268 -18.25 -13.03 0.82
CA THR A 268 -17.15 -13.14 1.78
C THR A 268 -17.66 -13.07 3.22
N MET A 269 -18.51 -12.09 3.54
CA MET A 269 -19.07 -11.96 4.90
C MET A 269 -19.89 -13.19 5.31
N ALA A 270 -20.68 -13.76 4.40
CA ALA A 270 -21.42 -15.00 4.67
C ALA A 270 -20.49 -16.18 4.94
N TYR A 271 -19.40 -16.30 4.16
CA TYR A 271 -18.37 -17.31 4.39
C TYR A 271 -17.71 -17.14 5.76
N LEU A 272 -17.28 -15.91 6.12
CA LEU A 272 -16.62 -15.63 7.40
C LEU A 272 -17.52 -15.91 8.60
N LYS A 273 -18.82 -15.58 8.51
CA LYS A 273 -19.81 -15.92 9.56
C LYS A 273 -19.92 -17.42 9.74
N LYS A 274 -19.95 -18.19 8.64
CA LYS A 274 -19.96 -19.66 8.69
C LYS A 274 -18.69 -20.25 9.31
N GLN A 275 -17.54 -19.60 9.08
CA GLN A 275 -16.25 -20.02 9.67
C GLN A 275 -16.05 -19.51 11.11
N GLY A 276 -16.90 -18.65 11.64
CA GLY A 276 -16.74 -18.03 12.96
C GLY A 276 -15.58 -17.00 13.02
N THR A 277 -15.17 -16.47 11.86
CA THR A 277 -14.05 -15.51 11.72
C THR A 277 -14.49 -14.13 11.27
N ALA A 278 -15.79 -13.88 11.12
CA ALA A 278 -16.30 -12.55 10.81
C ALA A 278 -15.88 -11.54 11.90
N PRO A 279 -15.53 -10.30 11.54
CA PRO A 279 -15.19 -9.27 12.51
C PRO A 279 -16.43 -8.94 13.38
N HIS A 280 -16.17 -8.59 14.62
CA HIS A 280 -17.17 -7.95 15.46
C HIS A 280 -17.29 -6.48 15.01
N MET A 281 -18.52 -6.02 14.87
CA MET A 281 -18.86 -4.65 14.50
C MET A 281 -19.79 -4.06 15.57
N GLU A 282 -19.55 -2.82 15.95
CA GLU A 282 -20.42 -2.09 16.87
C GLU A 282 -21.61 -1.49 16.12
N ASP A 283 -22.66 -1.16 16.86
CA ASP A 283 -23.83 -0.46 16.32
C ASP A 283 -23.42 0.90 15.73
N GLY A 284 -23.73 1.14 14.47
CA GLY A 284 -23.40 2.38 13.76
C GLY A 284 -22.11 2.32 12.90
N ASP A 285 -21.29 1.28 13.01
CA ASP A 285 -20.06 1.16 12.22
C ASP A 285 -20.33 1.18 10.71
N GLU A 286 -21.37 0.48 10.25
CA GLU A 286 -21.74 0.48 8.84
C GLU A 286 -22.13 1.88 8.33
N ASP A 287 -22.76 2.68 9.13
CA ASP A 287 -23.16 4.06 8.74
C ASP A 287 -21.94 4.97 8.66
N ILE A 288 -21.00 4.85 9.60
CA ILE A 288 -19.71 5.56 9.57
C ILE A 288 -18.91 5.18 8.32
N LEU A 289 -18.83 3.89 7.97
CA LEU A 289 -18.14 3.43 6.76
C LEU A 289 -18.79 3.99 5.49
N LYS A 290 -20.12 4.00 5.40
CA LYS A 290 -20.87 4.55 4.25
C LYS A 290 -20.66 6.05 4.09
N GLU A 291 -20.72 6.79 5.21
CA GLU A 291 -20.49 8.24 5.21
C GLU A 291 -19.07 8.57 4.76
N ALA A 292 -18.07 7.84 5.26
CA ALA A 292 -16.68 8.01 4.87
C ALA A 292 -16.43 7.67 3.40
N ALA A 293 -17.06 6.61 2.89
CA ALA A 293 -16.95 6.21 1.48
C ALA A 293 -17.43 7.32 0.52
N ALA A 294 -18.45 8.08 0.90
CA ALA A 294 -18.88 9.27 0.14
C ALA A 294 -17.88 10.44 0.23
N GLY A 295 -16.97 10.40 1.19
CA GLY A 295 -15.95 11.43 1.41
C GLY A 295 -14.62 11.18 0.69
N ILE A 296 -14.34 9.97 0.17
CA ILE A 296 -13.08 9.70 -0.54
C ILE A 296 -13.08 10.33 -1.94
N SER A 297 -11.89 10.63 -2.44
CA SER A 297 -11.71 11.35 -3.71
C SER A 297 -11.04 10.52 -4.80
N PHE A 298 -10.36 9.45 -4.43
CA PHE A 298 -9.62 8.58 -5.33
C PHE A 298 -9.37 7.21 -4.68
N MET A 299 -9.02 6.23 -5.52
CA MET A 299 -8.44 4.96 -5.10
C MET A 299 -6.94 4.96 -5.44
N GLY A 300 -6.09 4.85 -4.43
CA GLY A 300 -4.66 4.61 -4.61
C GLY A 300 -4.40 3.15 -4.92
N VAL A 301 -3.49 2.89 -5.85
CA VAL A 301 -3.14 1.55 -6.31
C VAL A 301 -1.63 1.36 -6.28
N ASN A 302 -1.20 0.34 -5.56
CA ASN A 302 0.13 -0.21 -5.67
C ASN A 302 0.03 -1.45 -6.57
N TYR A 303 0.68 -1.39 -7.72
CA TYR A 303 0.61 -2.45 -8.72
C TYR A 303 1.99 -3.05 -8.98
N TYR A 304 2.14 -4.36 -8.77
CA TYR A 304 3.39 -5.07 -8.99
C TYR A 304 3.23 -6.33 -9.82
N GLN A 305 2.07 -7.02 -9.72
CA GLN A 305 1.85 -8.32 -10.33
C GLN A 305 0.37 -8.62 -10.52
N SER A 306 0.10 -9.65 -11.29
CA SER A 306 -1.20 -10.31 -11.40
C SER A 306 -1.11 -11.76 -10.96
N CYS A 307 -2.25 -12.40 -10.74
CA CYS A 307 -2.30 -13.81 -10.38
C CYS A 307 -3.29 -14.62 -11.23
N VAL A 308 -3.17 -15.94 -11.16
CA VAL A 308 -4.11 -16.88 -11.77
C VAL A 308 -4.91 -17.56 -10.67
N CYS A 309 -6.17 -17.84 -10.94
CA CYS A 309 -7.08 -18.55 -10.03
C CYS A 309 -7.54 -19.86 -10.66
N GLU A 310 -7.39 -20.93 -9.89
CA GLU A 310 -7.90 -22.26 -10.18
C GLU A 310 -8.77 -22.74 -9.01
N TYR A 311 -9.77 -23.55 -9.30
CA TYR A 311 -10.56 -24.16 -8.24
C TYR A 311 -9.69 -25.09 -7.39
N ASN A 312 -9.77 -24.91 -6.09
CA ASN A 312 -9.11 -25.76 -5.10
C ASN A 312 -10.16 -26.72 -4.50
N PRO A 313 -10.04 -28.03 -4.67
CA PRO A 313 -11.03 -28.96 -4.09
C PRO A 313 -11.02 -28.91 -2.54
N PRO A 314 -12.08 -29.38 -1.86
CA PRO A 314 -12.18 -29.32 -0.40
C PRO A 314 -11.07 -30.06 0.35
N ASP A 315 -10.49 -31.09 -0.24
CA ASP A 315 -9.33 -31.84 0.24
C ASP A 315 -7.99 -31.34 -0.31
N GLY A 316 -8.02 -30.23 -1.05
CA GLY A 316 -6.84 -29.59 -1.61
C GLY A 316 -5.94 -28.94 -0.56
N ALA A 317 -4.70 -28.67 -0.94
CA ALA A 317 -3.75 -27.99 -0.08
C ALA A 317 -4.25 -26.59 0.31
N ALA A 318 -3.98 -26.21 1.55
CA ALA A 318 -4.20 -24.85 2.06
C ALA A 318 -2.84 -24.18 2.32
N PRO A 319 -2.03 -23.94 1.28
CA PRO A 319 -0.78 -23.28 1.51
C PRO A 319 -1.04 -21.83 1.90
N TYR A 320 -0.52 -21.41 3.03
CA TYR A 320 -0.23 -20.00 3.23
C TYR A 320 1.01 -19.68 2.40
N GLY A 321 0.79 -19.11 1.22
CA GLY A 321 1.88 -18.59 0.44
C GLY A 321 2.53 -17.46 1.20
N SER A 322 3.82 -17.59 1.51
CA SER A 322 4.63 -16.47 1.94
C SER A 322 5.04 -15.68 0.69
N MET A 323 5.10 -14.36 0.79
CA MET A 323 5.76 -13.56 -0.26
C MET A 323 7.22 -14.02 -0.36
N ASN A 324 7.74 -14.14 -1.60
CA ASN A 324 9.17 -14.33 -1.80
C ASN A 324 9.89 -13.06 -1.37
N THR A 325 10.51 -13.10 -0.20
CA THR A 325 11.30 -12.00 0.36
C THR A 325 12.81 -12.23 0.20
N THR A 326 13.19 -13.33 -0.44
CA THR A 326 14.60 -13.71 -0.57
C THR A 326 15.21 -13.37 -1.92
N GLY A 327 14.37 -13.12 -2.93
CA GLY A 327 14.79 -12.98 -4.32
C GLY A 327 15.29 -14.29 -4.95
N VAL A 328 15.11 -15.42 -4.28
CA VAL A 328 15.48 -16.74 -4.81
C VAL A 328 14.31 -17.25 -5.64
N LYS A 329 14.50 -17.31 -6.95
CA LYS A 329 13.51 -17.78 -7.91
C LYS A 329 13.08 -19.21 -7.63
N GLY A 330 11.78 -19.52 -7.77
CA GLY A 330 11.21 -20.84 -7.50
C GLY A 330 10.78 -21.05 -6.05
N SER A 331 10.78 -20.01 -5.23
CA SER A 331 10.18 -20.09 -3.89
C SER A 331 8.67 -20.29 -4.02
N PRO A 332 8.02 -21.18 -3.22
CA PRO A 332 6.61 -21.48 -3.36
C PRO A 332 5.76 -20.23 -3.06
N GLN A 333 4.94 -19.87 -4.04
CA GLN A 333 4.04 -18.71 -3.98
C GLN A 333 2.57 -19.12 -3.97
N GLU A 334 2.29 -20.43 -4.03
CA GLU A 334 0.91 -20.88 -4.06
C GLU A 334 0.17 -20.49 -2.80
N THR A 335 -0.90 -19.73 -2.98
CA THR A 335 -1.88 -19.45 -1.93
C THR A 335 -3.16 -20.17 -2.26
N GLY A 336 -3.98 -20.47 -1.25
CA GLY A 336 -5.24 -21.12 -1.54
C GLY A 336 -6.12 -21.30 -0.31
N ILE A 337 -7.40 -21.46 -0.59
CA ILE A 337 -8.41 -21.84 0.40
C ILE A 337 -9.11 -23.10 -0.13
N PRO A 338 -9.01 -24.24 0.57
CA PRO A 338 -9.70 -25.47 0.18
C PRO A 338 -11.19 -25.24 -0.04
N GLY A 339 -11.72 -25.81 -1.12
CA GLY A 339 -13.10 -25.65 -1.56
C GLY A 339 -13.41 -24.34 -2.26
N ILE A 340 -12.44 -23.42 -2.42
CA ILE A 340 -12.67 -22.07 -2.96
C ILE A 340 -11.74 -21.74 -4.13
N TYR A 341 -10.45 -21.54 -3.89
CA TYR A 341 -9.47 -21.20 -4.92
C TYR A 341 -8.04 -21.59 -4.51
N LYS A 342 -7.16 -21.67 -5.48
CA LYS A 342 -5.69 -21.64 -5.36
C LYS A 342 -5.10 -20.78 -6.46
N ASN A 343 -3.87 -20.31 -6.26
CA ASN A 343 -3.15 -19.44 -7.19
C ASN A 343 -1.93 -20.16 -7.77
N PRO A 344 -2.07 -20.90 -8.88
CA PRO A 344 -0.92 -21.48 -9.58
C PRO A 344 -0.15 -20.37 -10.33
N ALA A 345 1.09 -20.67 -10.70
CA ALA A 345 1.89 -19.78 -11.55
C ALA A 345 1.18 -19.51 -12.88
N ASN A 346 1.28 -18.28 -13.39
CA ASN A 346 0.75 -17.94 -14.71
C ASN A 346 1.67 -18.53 -15.80
N PRO A 347 1.18 -19.44 -16.66
CA PRO A 347 2.02 -20.10 -17.65
C PRO A 347 2.42 -19.19 -18.85
N TYR A 348 1.80 -17.99 -18.95
CA TYR A 348 1.97 -17.07 -20.08
C TYR A 348 2.80 -15.83 -19.76
N LEU A 349 3.16 -15.62 -18.50
CA LEU A 349 3.89 -14.44 -18.06
C LEU A 349 5.30 -14.81 -17.57
N MET A 350 6.24 -13.93 -17.85
CA MET A 350 7.55 -13.97 -17.20
C MET A 350 7.44 -13.46 -15.76
N THR A 351 8.38 -13.86 -14.92
CA THR A 351 8.45 -13.42 -13.54
C THR A 351 9.74 -12.66 -13.24
N THR A 352 9.70 -11.82 -12.23
CA THR A 352 10.87 -11.18 -11.61
C THR A 352 11.72 -12.20 -10.85
N ASP A 353 12.83 -11.77 -10.26
CA ASP A 353 13.63 -12.60 -9.34
C ASP A 353 12.88 -12.97 -8.07
N TRP A 354 11.83 -12.22 -7.73
CA TRP A 354 10.90 -12.49 -6.62
C TRP A 354 9.67 -13.33 -7.03
N ASP A 355 9.70 -13.96 -8.20
CA ASP A 355 8.60 -14.76 -8.80
C ASP A 355 7.31 -13.95 -9.06
N TRP A 356 7.36 -12.64 -9.03
CA TRP A 356 6.20 -11.80 -9.32
C TRP A 356 5.98 -11.72 -10.84
N SER A 357 4.74 -11.95 -11.27
CA SER A 357 4.37 -11.91 -12.70
C SER A 357 4.57 -10.51 -13.27
N ILE A 358 5.33 -10.41 -14.35
CA ILE A 358 5.49 -9.17 -15.12
C ILE A 358 4.31 -9.04 -16.07
N ASP A 359 3.35 -8.19 -15.72
CA ASP A 359 2.08 -8.05 -16.44
C ASP A 359 1.70 -6.58 -16.68
N PRO A 360 2.20 -5.95 -17.74
CA PRO A 360 1.79 -4.59 -18.07
C PRO A 360 0.30 -4.43 -18.35
N ALA A 361 -0.35 -5.46 -18.93
CA ALA A 361 -1.79 -5.43 -19.20
C ALA A 361 -2.63 -5.44 -17.91
N GLY A 362 -2.11 -6.04 -16.85
CA GLY A 362 -2.74 -6.05 -15.53
C GLY A 362 -2.87 -4.65 -14.93
N LEU A 363 -1.92 -3.73 -15.17
CA LEU A 363 -2.05 -2.33 -14.75
C LEU A 363 -3.24 -1.64 -15.44
N LYS A 364 -3.40 -1.84 -16.73
CA LYS A 364 -4.57 -1.34 -17.48
C LYS A 364 -5.87 -1.98 -16.98
N TYR A 365 -5.86 -3.30 -16.76
CA TYR A 365 -7.01 -4.01 -16.19
C TYR A 365 -7.44 -3.41 -14.85
N CYS A 366 -6.48 -3.16 -13.97
CA CYS A 366 -6.69 -2.52 -12.67
C CYS A 366 -7.36 -1.14 -12.79
N CYS A 367 -6.85 -0.25 -13.65
CA CYS A 367 -7.44 1.07 -13.88
C CYS A 367 -8.87 0.97 -14.39
N ARG A 368 -9.15 0.07 -15.34
CA ARG A 368 -10.49 -0.17 -15.90
C ARG A 368 -11.47 -0.72 -14.87
N GLU A 369 -11.03 -1.70 -14.09
CA GLU A 369 -11.85 -2.31 -13.04
C GLU A 369 -12.28 -1.26 -12.01
N ILE A 370 -11.35 -0.45 -11.51
CA ILE A 370 -11.64 0.59 -10.52
C ILE A 370 -12.56 1.66 -11.12
N THR A 371 -12.26 2.13 -12.31
CA THR A 371 -13.10 3.13 -13.00
C THR A 371 -14.51 2.61 -13.22
N SER A 372 -14.68 1.36 -13.70
CA SER A 372 -15.97 0.79 -14.01
C SER A 372 -16.78 0.43 -12.76
N ARG A 373 -16.12 -0.10 -11.71
CA ARG A 373 -16.78 -0.58 -10.50
C ARG A 373 -17.09 0.55 -9.52
N TYR A 374 -16.18 1.52 -9.36
CA TYR A 374 -16.28 2.52 -8.30
C TYR A 374 -16.48 3.95 -8.80
N ALA A 375 -16.29 4.20 -10.08
CA ALA A 375 -16.36 5.54 -10.68
C ALA A 375 -15.44 6.56 -9.96
N LEU A 376 -14.32 6.11 -9.44
CA LEU A 376 -13.32 6.92 -8.73
C LEU A 376 -12.09 7.15 -9.62
N PRO A 377 -11.46 8.33 -9.53
CA PRO A 377 -10.12 8.54 -10.06
C PRO A 377 -9.11 7.58 -9.42
N VAL A 378 -8.09 7.22 -10.19
CA VAL A 378 -7.01 6.33 -9.76
C VAL A 378 -5.73 7.12 -9.59
N ILE A 379 -4.97 6.83 -8.54
CA ILE A 379 -3.58 7.21 -8.38
C ILE A 379 -2.76 5.92 -8.36
N ILE A 380 -1.85 5.74 -9.33
CA ILE A 380 -0.86 4.67 -9.22
C ILE A 380 0.17 5.15 -8.20
N SER A 381 -0.06 4.76 -6.96
CA SER A 381 0.74 5.22 -5.82
C SER A 381 2.05 4.47 -5.66
N GLU A 382 2.15 3.27 -6.27
CA GLU A 382 3.40 2.53 -6.42
C GLU A 382 3.35 1.63 -7.66
N ASN A 383 4.46 1.59 -8.39
CA ASN A 383 4.76 0.58 -9.39
C ASN A 383 6.27 0.45 -9.56
N GLY A 384 6.79 -0.76 -9.64
CA GLY A 384 8.23 -0.98 -9.72
C GLY A 384 8.60 -2.45 -9.88
N LEU A 385 9.89 -2.68 -9.99
CA LEU A 385 10.49 -3.98 -10.20
C LEU A 385 11.62 -4.18 -9.20
N GLY A 386 11.50 -5.20 -8.33
CA GLY A 386 12.62 -5.71 -7.54
C GLY A 386 13.57 -6.53 -8.42
N ALA A 387 14.87 -6.27 -8.29
CA ALA A 387 15.92 -7.00 -8.99
C ALA A 387 17.23 -6.92 -8.20
N PHE A 388 18.15 -7.87 -8.45
CA PHE A 388 19.51 -7.79 -7.95
C PHE A 388 20.34 -6.86 -8.85
N ASP A 389 20.44 -5.60 -8.44
CA ASP A 389 21.22 -4.61 -9.15
C ASP A 389 22.72 -4.86 -8.97
N LYS A 390 23.48 -4.66 -10.03
CA LYS A 390 24.93 -4.82 -10.04
C LYS A 390 25.59 -3.52 -10.46
N LYS A 391 26.48 -3.01 -9.61
CA LYS A 391 27.36 -1.92 -9.98
C LYS A 391 28.43 -2.44 -10.93
N GLU A 392 28.46 -1.91 -12.16
CA GLU A 392 29.42 -2.29 -13.20
C GLU A 392 30.76 -1.56 -13.03
N GLU A 393 31.75 -1.91 -13.88
CA GLU A 393 33.11 -1.34 -13.81
C GLU A 393 33.15 0.18 -14.04
N ASP A 394 32.19 0.74 -14.79
CA ASP A 394 32.03 2.17 -15.00
C ASP A 394 31.43 2.91 -13.79
N GLY A 395 31.16 2.17 -12.70
CA GLY A 395 30.55 2.71 -11.47
C GLY A 395 29.06 2.93 -11.52
N ARG A 396 28.38 2.53 -12.61
CA ARG A 396 26.93 2.68 -12.83
C ARG A 396 26.19 1.36 -12.65
N ILE A 397 24.89 1.45 -12.46
CA ILE A 397 23.97 0.34 -12.54
C ILE A 397 23.26 0.43 -13.89
N HIS A 398 23.49 -0.58 -14.74
CA HIS A 398 22.83 -0.70 -16.05
C HIS A 398 21.64 -1.65 -15.89
N ASP A 399 20.43 -1.08 -15.87
CA ASP A 399 19.19 -1.81 -15.61
C ASP A 399 18.17 -1.75 -16.78
N PRO A 400 18.55 -2.19 -18.01
CA PRO A 400 17.66 -2.17 -19.16
C PRO A 400 16.36 -2.97 -18.93
N TYR A 401 16.38 -3.95 -18.03
CA TYR A 401 15.21 -4.70 -17.61
C TYR A 401 14.20 -3.80 -16.88
N ARG A 402 14.66 -2.87 -16.02
CA ARG A 402 13.77 -1.91 -15.31
C ARG A 402 13.23 -0.88 -16.28
N ILE A 403 14.05 -0.36 -17.18
CA ILE A 403 13.61 0.56 -18.25
C ILE A 403 12.55 -0.10 -19.12
N LYS A 404 12.73 -1.37 -19.52
CA LYS A 404 11.76 -2.13 -20.31
C LYS A 404 10.46 -2.31 -19.52
N TYR A 405 10.54 -2.72 -18.25
CA TYR A 405 9.40 -2.91 -17.38
C TYR A 405 8.56 -1.63 -17.29
N LEU A 406 9.17 -0.51 -16.92
CA LEU A 406 8.50 0.77 -16.81
C LEU A 406 7.87 1.21 -18.13
N LYS A 407 8.61 1.10 -19.25
CA LYS A 407 8.11 1.47 -20.56
C LYS A 407 6.85 0.69 -20.97
N GLU A 408 6.82 -0.60 -20.71
CA GLU A 408 5.67 -1.46 -21.05
C GLU A 408 4.47 -1.14 -20.15
N HIS A 409 4.68 -0.91 -18.85
CA HIS A 409 3.61 -0.51 -17.92
C HIS A 409 3.07 0.87 -18.24
N LEU A 410 3.91 1.86 -18.53
CA LEU A 410 3.48 3.20 -18.93
C LEU A 410 2.70 3.20 -20.25
N LYS A 411 3.06 2.33 -21.19
CA LYS A 411 2.27 2.12 -22.42
C LYS A 411 0.86 1.64 -22.08
N SER A 412 0.74 0.63 -21.22
CA SER A 412 -0.56 0.11 -20.78
C SER A 412 -1.38 1.15 -20.00
N LEU A 413 -0.71 1.99 -19.22
CA LEU A 413 -1.35 3.11 -18.52
C LEU A 413 -1.87 4.17 -19.51
N ALA A 414 -1.10 4.52 -20.53
CA ALA A 414 -1.53 5.42 -21.59
C ALA A 414 -2.77 4.88 -22.33
N GLU A 415 -2.79 3.57 -22.62
CA GLU A 415 -3.96 2.92 -23.21
C GLU A 415 -5.19 2.97 -22.27
N ALA A 416 -5.00 2.85 -20.95
CA ALA A 416 -6.08 3.00 -19.99
C ALA A 416 -6.69 4.42 -19.99
N LEU A 417 -5.85 5.44 -20.09
CA LEU A 417 -6.28 6.84 -20.21
C LEU A 417 -7.07 7.06 -21.50
N ASP A 418 -6.60 6.53 -22.64
CA ASP A 418 -7.28 6.61 -23.94
C ASP A 418 -8.66 5.92 -23.92
N GLU A 419 -8.81 4.88 -23.12
CA GLU A 419 -10.07 4.16 -22.89
C GLU A 419 -10.98 4.83 -21.84
N GLY A 420 -10.61 6.03 -21.35
CA GLY A 420 -11.45 6.86 -20.48
C GLY A 420 -11.25 6.64 -18.98
N CYS A 421 -10.23 5.92 -18.56
CA CYS A 421 -9.88 5.83 -17.15
C CYS A 421 -9.33 7.17 -16.64
N GLN A 422 -9.79 7.61 -15.47
CA GLN A 422 -9.27 8.83 -14.83
C GLN A 422 -8.07 8.46 -13.96
N VAL A 423 -6.86 8.60 -14.49
CA VAL A 423 -5.63 8.40 -13.73
C VAL A 423 -4.96 9.74 -13.50
N LEU A 424 -4.72 10.10 -12.24
CA LEU A 424 -4.23 11.44 -11.84
C LEU A 424 -2.70 11.48 -11.69
N ALA A 425 -2.11 10.38 -11.25
CA ALA A 425 -0.69 10.30 -10.95
C ALA A 425 -0.13 8.90 -11.17
N TYR A 426 1.19 8.86 -11.38
CA TYR A 426 1.97 7.63 -11.38
C TYR A 426 3.25 7.85 -10.60
N CYS A 427 3.43 7.06 -9.52
CA CYS A 427 4.62 7.07 -8.68
C CYS A 427 5.40 5.77 -8.84
N THR A 428 6.68 5.86 -9.11
CA THR A 428 7.57 4.70 -9.08
C THR A 428 7.85 4.29 -7.63
N TRP A 429 8.01 3.02 -7.38
CA TRP A 429 8.57 2.48 -6.14
C TRP A 429 9.95 1.90 -6.44
N SER A 430 10.98 2.61 -6.01
CA SER A 430 11.05 3.89 -5.30
C SER A 430 12.03 4.84 -5.99
N PHE A 431 12.18 6.07 -5.45
CA PHE A 431 13.18 7.04 -5.95
C PHE A 431 14.61 6.64 -5.55
N THR A 432 14.80 6.34 -4.29
CA THR A 432 16.06 5.84 -3.73
C THR A 432 15.99 4.34 -3.54
N ASP A 433 17.15 3.68 -3.43
CA ASP A 433 17.20 2.35 -2.80
C ASP A 433 16.62 2.45 -1.39
N LEU A 434 16.03 1.38 -0.92
CA LEU A 434 15.36 1.38 0.37
C LEU A 434 15.53 0.05 1.09
N LEU A 435 15.25 0.07 2.40
CA LEU A 435 15.15 -1.14 3.19
C LEU A 435 13.88 -1.89 2.78
N SER A 436 14.06 -3.11 2.26
CA SER A 436 12.95 -3.91 1.72
C SER A 436 12.88 -5.28 2.41
#